data_975f3b8f9c0601201a06a23b87f8b4d1
#
_entry.id   975f3b8f9c0601201a06a23b87f8b4d1
#
_cell.length_a   1.000
_cell.length_b   1.000
_cell.length_c   1.000
_cell.angle_alpha   90.00
_cell.angle_beta   90.00
_cell.angle_gamma   90.00
#
_symmetry.space_group_name_H-M   'P 1'
#
loop_
_entity.id
_entity.type
_entity.pdbx_description
1 polymer ?
#
loop_
_entity_poly.entity_id
_entity_poly.type
_entity_poly.pdbx_seq_one_letter_code
_entity_poly.pdbx_strand_id
1 'polypeptide(L)'
;MDQKKLCIASLGSSFAAGPDIPPQIKPLAAMRSGQNYPHLLAQRLNAELNDLSVSGATLLNITVEPQSAPFSDHIFLPQISDLPSNADIITVTAGGNDINYIGGMISDACGAPMQLPDPLTIDQLAQRLGGVLDELHKRAPGARIYLVEYLAILGPDTRPDQDIPLGRERITHHSGIASLLQRAYLAAVERRGDWCERVPIHELSLGHALGSKEPWVGGFDGGPLLHPNLAGMKAVADILYERICINSKALL
;
A
#
# COMPACT_ATOMS: atom_id res chain seq x y z
N MET A 1 34.75 7.93 -9.54
CA MET A 1 33.54 8.75 -9.57
C MET A 1 32.51 7.95 -8.80
N ASP A 2 32.04 8.46 -7.66
CA ASP A 2 30.95 7.80 -6.93
C ASP A 2 29.71 7.82 -7.81
N GLN A 3 29.20 6.64 -8.14
CA GLN A 3 27.97 6.51 -8.92
C GLN A 3 26.83 7.03 -8.04
N LYS A 4 26.09 8.06 -8.51
CA LYS A 4 24.93 8.59 -7.78
C LYS A 4 23.99 7.44 -7.48
N LYS A 5 23.69 7.21 -6.20
CA LYS A 5 22.69 6.21 -5.79
C LYS A 5 21.30 6.64 -6.25
N LEU A 6 20.47 5.67 -6.63
CA LEU A 6 19.06 5.91 -6.87
C LEU A 6 18.39 6.44 -5.60
N CYS A 7 17.47 7.38 -5.77
CA CYS A 7 16.64 7.94 -4.70
C CYS A 7 15.22 7.39 -4.84
N ILE A 8 14.79 6.61 -3.85
CA ILE A 8 13.43 6.05 -3.76
C ILE A 8 12.65 6.84 -2.72
N ALA A 9 11.43 7.23 -3.05
CA ALA A 9 10.44 7.70 -2.08
C ALA A 9 9.26 6.73 -2.03
N SER A 10 8.82 6.38 -0.83
CA SER A 10 7.63 5.54 -0.64
C SER A 10 6.58 6.27 0.17
N LEU A 11 5.37 6.35 -0.38
CA LEU A 11 4.22 6.96 0.26
C LEU A 11 3.10 5.93 0.40
N GLY A 12 2.23 6.16 1.34
CA GLY A 12 1.05 5.31 1.48
C GLY A 12 0.63 5.03 2.91
N SER A 13 -0.18 4.00 3.04
CA SER A 13 -0.80 3.56 4.29
C SER A 13 -0.10 2.33 4.91
N SER A 14 -0.81 1.60 5.74
CA SER A 14 -0.29 0.43 6.45
C SER A 14 0.27 -0.68 5.54
N PHE A 15 -0.25 -0.82 4.31
CA PHE A 15 0.27 -1.80 3.34
C PHE A 15 1.65 -1.42 2.78
N ALA A 16 2.03 -0.14 2.84
CA ALA A 16 3.40 0.30 2.61
C ALA A 16 4.23 0.28 3.89
N ALA A 17 3.65 0.74 5.01
CA ALA A 17 4.35 0.90 6.28
C ALA A 17 4.75 -0.42 6.94
N GLY A 18 3.93 -1.46 6.91
CA GLY A 18 4.21 -2.76 7.52
C GLY A 18 4.09 -2.75 9.05
N PRO A 19 2.90 -2.39 9.60
CA PRO A 19 2.69 -2.46 11.04
C PRO A 19 2.93 -3.88 11.56
N ASP A 20 3.34 -3.98 12.81
CA ASP A 20 3.57 -5.24 13.55
C ASP A 20 4.66 -6.16 12.98
N ILE A 21 5.38 -5.76 11.93
CA ILE A 21 6.56 -6.47 11.43
C ILE A 21 7.81 -5.86 12.10
N PRO A 22 8.57 -6.61 12.92
CA PRO A 22 9.76 -6.09 13.57
C PRO A 22 10.95 -5.97 12.59
N PRO A 23 11.91 -5.05 12.82
CA PRO A 23 11.85 -3.99 13.83
C PRO A 23 10.96 -2.83 13.37
N GLN A 24 10.15 -2.29 14.29
CA GLN A 24 9.47 -1.02 14.05
C GLN A 24 10.48 0.14 14.18
N ILE A 25 10.44 1.09 13.23
CA ILE A 25 11.39 2.20 13.15
C ILE A 25 10.74 3.54 13.57
N LYS A 26 11.59 4.49 13.96
CA LYS A 26 11.12 5.83 14.37
C LYS A 26 10.65 6.66 13.14
N PRO A 27 9.63 7.52 13.32
CA PRO A 27 8.81 7.67 14.53
C PRO A 27 7.86 6.48 14.70
N LEU A 28 7.80 5.88 15.89
CA LEU A 28 6.98 4.68 16.15
C LEU A 28 5.49 4.93 15.89
N ALA A 29 5.05 6.17 16.00
CA ALA A 29 3.69 6.61 15.69
C ALA A 29 3.29 6.35 14.23
N ALA A 30 4.24 6.23 13.31
CA ALA A 30 3.95 5.88 11.91
C ALA A 30 3.66 4.38 11.71
N MET A 31 3.99 3.55 12.70
CA MET A 31 3.88 2.09 12.63
C MET A 31 4.56 1.53 11.38
N ARG A 32 5.82 1.96 11.15
CA ARG A 32 6.65 1.54 10.01
C ARG A 32 7.63 0.44 10.42
N SER A 33 7.74 -0.58 9.57
CA SER A 33 8.74 -1.62 9.71
C SER A 33 10.03 -1.27 8.96
N GLY A 34 11.19 -1.57 9.52
CA GLY A 34 12.46 -1.61 8.80
C GLY A 34 12.58 -2.80 7.83
N GLN A 35 11.54 -3.64 7.73
CA GLN A 35 11.42 -4.75 6.80
C GLN A 35 10.14 -4.66 5.94
N ASN A 36 9.57 -3.47 5.79
CA ASN A 36 8.51 -3.26 4.82
C ASN A 36 9.04 -3.32 3.38
N TYR A 37 8.16 -3.45 2.38
CA TYR A 37 8.60 -3.61 1.00
C TYR A 37 9.49 -2.45 0.49
N PRO A 38 9.29 -1.17 0.89
CA PRO A 38 10.15 -0.09 0.47
C PRO A 38 11.61 -0.26 0.93
N HIS A 39 11.82 -0.67 2.20
CA HIS A 39 13.15 -0.93 2.74
C HIS A 39 13.82 -2.12 2.04
N LEU A 40 13.08 -3.21 1.82
CA LEU A 40 13.58 -4.40 1.12
C LEU A 40 13.93 -4.08 -0.34
N LEU A 41 13.10 -3.29 -1.03
CA LEU A 41 13.35 -2.82 -2.40
C LEU A 41 14.59 -1.94 -2.47
N ALA A 42 14.71 -0.95 -1.58
CA ALA A 42 15.85 -0.05 -1.53
C ALA A 42 17.16 -0.82 -1.28
N GLN A 43 17.14 -1.81 -0.39
CA GLN A 43 18.30 -2.69 -0.15
C GLN A 43 18.68 -3.46 -1.41
N ARG A 44 17.74 -4.04 -2.16
CA ARG A 44 18.01 -4.79 -3.40
C ARG A 44 18.56 -3.91 -4.52
N LEU A 45 18.09 -2.66 -4.62
CA LEU A 45 18.54 -1.69 -5.62
C LEU A 45 19.79 -0.91 -5.20
N ASN A 46 20.31 -1.14 -3.98
CA ASN A 46 21.36 -0.32 -3.37
C ASN A 46 21.05 1.18 -3.45
N ALA A 47 19.78 1.54 -3.16
CA ALA A 47 19.23 2.88 -3.28
C ALA A 47 19.12 3.57 -1.92
N GLU A 48 19.02 4.92 -1.94
CA GLU A 48 18.59 5.72 -0.79
C GLU A 48 17.07 5.70 -0.70
N LEU A 49 16.53 5.54 0.52
CA LEU A 49 15.09 5.48 0.76
C LEU A 49 14.61 6.65 1.61
N ASN A 50 13.57 7.31 1.14
CA ASN A 50 12.72 8.23 1.89
C ASN A 50 11.37 7.55 2.11
N ASP A 51 11.21 6.82 3.22
CA ASP A 51 9.95 6.18 3.58
C ASP A 51 9.05 7.16 4.33
N LEU A 52 8.04 7.68 3.63
CA LEU A 52 7.07 8.66 4.10
C LEU A 52 5.74 8.02 4.50
N SER A 53 5.61 6.70 4.36
CA SER A 53 4.37 5.98 4.65
C SER A 53 3.97 6.10 6.12
N VAL A 54 2.67 6.18 6.38
CA VAL A 54 2.09 6.22 7.74
C VAL A 54 0.88 5.30 7.78
N SER A 55 0.86 4.35 8.72
CA SER A 55 -0.30 3.47 8.88
C SER A 55 -1.58 4.28 9.12
N GLY A 56 -2.68 3.87 8.48
CA GLY A 56 -3.96 4.58 8.56
C GLY A 56 -4.13 5.75 7.58
N ALA A 57 -3.09 6.12 6.81
CA ALA A 57 -3.18 7.25 5.88
C ALA A 57 -4.27 7.05 4.81
N THR A 58 -5.04 8.11 4.56
CA THR A 58 -5.92 8.26 3.41
C THR A 58 -5.17 8.93 2.26
N LEU A 59 -5.80 9.02 1.10
CA LEU A 59 -5.23 9.76 -0.05
C LEU A 59 -5.05 11.26 0.24
N LEU A 60 -5.91 11.85 1.07
CA LEU A 60 -5.76 13.25 1.49
C LEU A 60 -4.54 13.46 2.39
N ASN A 61 -4.21 12.47 3.23
CA ASN A 61 -3.01 12.53 4.07
C ASN A 61 -1.71 12.44 3.26
N ILE A 62 -1.77 11.96 2.03
CA ILE A 62 -0.60 11.97 1.15
C ILE A 62 -0.30 13.39 0.66
N THR A 63 -1.33 14.16 0.26
CA THR A 63 -1.11 15.42 -0.49
C THR A 63 -1.58 16.69 0.20
N VAL A 64 -2.63 16.65 1.03
CA VAL A 64 -3.35 17.86 1.47
C VAL A 64 -3.47 17.96 2.99
N GLU A 65 -3.88 16.90 3.67
CA GLU A 65 -4.27 16.95 5.07
C GLU A 65 -3.22 16.34 5.99
N PRO A 66 -2.97 16.95 7.15
CA PRO A 66 -2.18 16.28 8.19
C PRO A 66 -2.91 15.05 8.70
N GLN A 67 -2.16 14.08 9.21
CA GLN A 67 -2.68 12.86 9.79
C GLN A 67 -2.38 12.80 11.29
N SER A 68 -3.42 12.67 12.11
CA SER A 68 -3.24 12.30 13.52
C SER A 68 -2.87 10.82 13.62
N ALA A 69 -1.80 10.52 14.32
CA ALA A 69 -1.37 9.13 14.50
C ALA A 69 -2.36 8.37 15.41
N PRO A 70 -2.70 7.11 15.08
CA PRO A 70 -3.45 6.27 16.01
C PRO A 70 -2.63 6.10 17.32
N PHE A 71 -3.31 6.17 18.44
CA PHE A 71 -2.74 5.92 19.77
C PHE A 71 -1.60 6.85 20.24
N SER A 72 -1.44 8.03 19.64
CA SER A 72 -0.47 9.05 20.10
C SER A 72 -0.92 10.46 19.69
N ASP A 73 -0.35 11.48 20.36
CA ASP A 73 -0.61 12.90 20.01
C ASP A 73 0.23 13.39 18.82
N HIS A 74 0.93 12.47 18.14
CA HIS A 74 1.77 12.83 17.00
C HIS A 74 0.92 13.20 15.77
N ILE A 75 1.26 14.31 15.14
CA ILE A 75 0.62 14.77 13.90
C ILE A 75 1.68 14.73 12.79
N PHE A 76 1.40 13.97 11.74
CA PHE A 76 2.20 13.94 10.52
C PHE A 76 1.69 15.01 9.56
N LEU A 77 2.62 15.75 8.96
CA LEU A 77 2.30 16.61 7.81
C LEU A 77 1.91 15.74 6.61
N PRO A 78 1.25 16.30 5.58
CA PRO A 78 1.00 15.56 4.34
C PRO A 78 2.31 14.96 3.82
N GLN A 79 2.29 13.68 3.46
CA GLN A 79 3.51 12.93 3.12
C GLN A 79 4.31 13.59 2.00
N ILE A 80 3.64 14.25 1.04
CA ILE A 80 4.27 14.97 -0.07
C ILE A 80 5.17 16.11 0.39
N SER A 81 5.00 16.63 1.61
CA SER A 81 5.80 17.73 2.15
C SER A 81 7.29 17.39 2.21
N ASP A 82 7.59 16.12 2.51
CA ASP A 82 8.95 15.60 2.63
C ASP A 82 9.40 14.82 1.37
N LEU A 83 8.59 14.81 0.29
CA LEU A 83 8.96 14.15 -0.96
C LEU A 83 10.14 14.86 -1.63
N PRO A 84 11.30 14.19 -1.84
CA PRO A 84 12.42 14.74 -2.54
C PRO A 84 12.09 15.04 -4.01
N SER A 85 12.37 16.25 -4.48
CA SER A 85 12.15 16.63 -5.89
C SER A 85 13.06 15.90 -6.88
N ASN A 86 14.14 15.29 -6.39
CA ASN A 86 15.10 14.50 -7.15
C ASN A 86 14.90 12.98 -6.97
N ALA A 87 13.74 12.55 -6.51
CA ALA A 87 13.41 11.13 -6.49
C ALA A 87 13.48 10.54 -7.90
N ASP A 88 14.10 9.38 -8.03
CA ASP A 88 14.17 8.62 -9.30
C ASP A 88 12.98 7.64 -9.39
N ILE A 89 12.54 7.12 -8.25
CA ILE A 89 11.43 6.15 -8.12
C ILE A 89 10.52 6.59 -6.99
N ILE A 90 9.21 6.55 -7.25
CA ILE A 90 8.17 6.74 -6.22
C ILE A 90 7.29 5.51 -6.19
N THR A 91 7.03 4.96 -5.00
CA THR A 91 6.02 3.91 -4.80
C THR A 91 4.87 4.45 -3.97
N VAL A 92 3.63 4.10 -4.34
CA VAL A 92 2.42 4.52 -3.63
C VAL A 92 1.51 3.33 -3.38
N THR A 93 1.16 3.08 -2.11
CA THR A 93 0.15 2.08 -1.72
C THR A 93 -0.87 2.72 -0.79
N ALA A 94 -1.99 3.17 -1.33
CA ALA A 94 -3.02 3.90 -0.59
C ALA A 94 -4.41 3.79 -1.24
N GLY A 95 -5.44 4.31 -0.56
CA GLY A 95 -6.82 4.34 -1.05
C GLY A 95 -7.75 3.33 -0.36
N GLY A 96 -7.21 2.31 0.28
CA GLY A 96 -8.01 1.34 1.03
C GLY A 96 -8.74 1.97 2.22
N ASN A 97 -8.13 2.94 2.91
CA ASN A 97 -8.75 3.65 4.03
C ASN A 97 -9.86 4.61 3.58
N ASP A 98 -9.78 5.11 2.35
CA ASP A 98 -10.80 6.00 1.75
C ASP A 98 -12.11 5.28 1.43
N ILE A 99 -12.12 3.95 1.41
CA ILE A 99 -13.28 3.09 1.16
C ILE A 99 -13.51 2.05 2.26
N ASN A 100 -12.88 2.22 3.41
CA ASN A 100 -12.99 1.34 4.57
C ASN A 100 -12.68 -0.14 4.29
N TYR A 101 -11.73 -0.42 3.38
CA TYR A 101 -11.44 -1.79 2.94
C TYR A 101 -11.01 -2.69 4.10
N ILE A 102 -9.86 -2.40 4.72
CA ILE A 102 -9.34 -3.27 5.81
C ILE A 102 -10.06 -2.97 7.13
N GLY A 103 -10.27 -1.69 7.47
CA GLY A 103 -10.97 -1.29 8.69
C GLY A 103 -12.39 -1.86 8.75
N GLY A 104 -13.13 -1.82 7.66
CA GLY A 104 -14.46 -2.41 7.56
C GLY A 104 -14.44 -3.95 7.72
N MET A 105 -13.47 -4.62 7.12
CA MET A 105 -13.31 -6.07 7.25
C MET A 105 -12.96 -6.47 8.69
N ILE A 106 -12.06 -5.74 9.36
CA ILE A 106 -11.74 -5.96 10.78
C ILE A 106 -12.96 -5.71 11.67
N SER A 107 -13.68 -4.60 11.44
CA SER A 107 -14.90 -4.27 12.19
C SER A 107 -15.93 -5.41 12.14
N ASP A 108 -16.19 -5.91 10.94
CA ASP A 108 -17.13 -7.02 10.74
C ASP A 108 -16.63 -8.33 11.37
N ALA A 109 -15.37 -8.67 11.15
CA ALA A 109 -14.78 -9.91 11.66
C ALA A 109 -14.67 -9.94 13.18
N CYS A 110 -14.42 -8.81 13.83
CA CYS A 110 -14.38 -8.70 15.28
C CYS A 110 -15.77 -8.51 15.93
N GLY A 111 -16.82 -8.28 15.12
CA GLY A 111 -18.15 -7.96 15.64
C GLY A 111 -18.18 -6.66 16.46
N ALA A 112 -17.21 -5.78 16.26
CA ALA A 112 -17.04 -4.53 16.98
C ALA A 112 -17.11 -3.35 16.00
N PRO A 113 -18.23 -2.61 15.96
CA PRO A 113 -18.37 -1.50 15.04
C PRO A 113 -17.30 -0.43 15.29
N MET A 114 -16.53 -0.14 14.26
CA MET A 114 -15.56 0.95 14.25
C MET A 114 -16.21 2.22 13.69
N GLN A 115 -15.83 3.37 14.22
CA GLN A 115 -16.19 4.64 13.59
C GLN A 115 -15.29 4.82 12.35
N LEU A 116 -15.87 4.56 11.18
CA LEU A 116 -15.20 4.72 9.90
C LEU A 116 -15.84 5.89 9.15
N PRO A 117 -15.09 6.66 8.36
CA PRO A 117 -15.66 7.70 7.52
C PRO A 117 -16.58 7.10 6.44
N ASP A 118 -17.44 7.93 5.85
CA ASP A 118 -18.24 7.51 4.70
C ASP A 118 -17.32 7.10 3.54
N PRO A 119 -17.50 5.91 2.97
CA PRO A 119 -16.64 5.42 1.90
C PRO A 119 -16.86 6.23 0.62
N LEU A 120 -15.76 6.48 -0.11
CA LEU A 120 -15.83 7.09 -1.43
C LEU A 120 -16.50 6.16 -2.44
N THR A 121 -17.17 6.76 -3.42
CA THR A 121 -17.57 6.06 -4.64
C THR A 121 -16.31 5.72 -5.47
N ILE A 122 -16.44 4.76 -6.41
CA ILE A 122 -15.32 4.40 -7.29
C ILE A 122 -14.79 5.59 -8.10
N ASP A 123 -15.68 6.45 -8.60
CA ASP A 123 -15.30 7.61 -9.40
C ASP A 123 -14.56 8.65 -8.55
N GLN A 124 -15.05 8.90 -7.32
CA GLN A 124 -14.37 9.77 -6.37
C GLN A 124 -12.99 9.22 -5.99
N LEU A 125 -12.89 7.91 -5.75
CA LEU A 125 -11.62 7.25 -5.43
C LEU A 125 -10.63 7.33 -6.59
N ALA A 126 -11.06 7.02 -7.82
CA ALA A 126 -10.23 7.11 -9.02
C ALA A 126 -9.75 8.54 -9.29
N GLN A 127 -10.64 9.53 -9.14
CA GLN A 127 -10.30 10.94 -9.28
C GLN A 127 -9.27 11.37 -8.22
N ARG A 128 -9.47 10.99 -6.96
CA ARG A 128 -8.55 11.33 -5.87
C ARG A 128 -7.18 10.66 -6.03
N LEU A 129 -7.14 9.37 -6.40
CA LEU A 129 -5.91 8.66 -6.76
C LEU A 129 -5.17 9.36 -7.90
N GLY A 130 -5.88 9.70 -8.97
CA GLY A 130 -5.31 10.44 -10.09
C GLY A 130 -4.72 11.79 -9.66
N GLY A 131 -5.43 12.54 -8.82
CA GLY A 131 -4.94 13.81 -8.28
C GLY A 131 -3.67 13.64 -7.42
N VAL A 132 -3.60 12.58 -6.60
CA VAL A 132 -2.38 12.24 -5.85
C VAL A 132 -1.21 11.99 -6.80
N LEU A 133 -1.40 11.15 -7.82
CA LEU A 133 -0.34 10.84 -8.79
C LEU A 133 0.15 12.09 -9.52
N ASP A 134 -0.76 12.99 -9.93
CA ASP A 134 -0.42 14.25 -10.61
C ASP A 134 0.41 15.18 -9.70
N GLU A 135 0.06 15.31 -8.42
CA GLU A 135 0.82 16.13 -7.47
C GLU A 135 2.20 15.54 -7.17
N LEU A 136 2.32 14.20 -7.08
CA LEU A 136 3.62 13.54 -6.93
C LEU A 136 4.51 13.75 -8.16
N HIS A 137 3.95 13.60 -9.37
CA HIS A 137 4.68 13.85 -10.61
C HIS A 137 5.11 15.31 -10.74
N LYS A 138 4.25 16.25 -10.38
CA LYS A 138 4.59 17.68 -10.35
C LYS A 138 5.73 17.99 -9.37
N ARG A 139 5.77 17.33 -8.21
CA ARG A 139 6.80 17.50 -7.19
C ARG A 139 8.14 16.89 -7.60
N ALA A 140 8.13 15.73 -8.27
CA ALA A 140 9.31 15.01 -8.75
C ALA A 140 9.11 14.56 -10.21
N PRO A 141 9.21 15.48 -11.18
CA PRO A 141 8.85 15.20 -12.58
C PRO A 141 9.77 14.20 -13.28
N GLY A 142 10.96 13.94 -12.74
CA GLY A 142 11.89 12.91 -13.24
C GLY A 142 11.63 11.51 -12.69
N ALA A 143 10.73 11.38 -11.72
CA ALA A 143 10.49 10.08 -11.09
C ALA A 143 9.58 9.18 -11.93
N ARG A 144 9.89 7.88 -11.98
CA ARG A 144 8.94 6.84 -12.36
C ARG A 144 8.08 6.49 -11.15
N ILE A 145 6.76 6.57 -11.28
CA ILE A 145 5.81 6.29 -10.20
C ILE A 145 5.24 4.88 -10.37
N TYR A 146 5.28 4.09 -9.30
CA TYR A 146 4.65 2.78 -9.21
C TYR A 146 3.46 2.85 -8.25
N LEU A 147 2.24 2.76 -8.79
CA LEU A 147 1.02 2.62 -8.01
C LEU A 147 0.85 1.14 -7.66
N VAL A 148 1.21 0.80 -6.41
CA VAL A 148 1.28 -0.57 -5.91
C VAL A 148 -0.05 -0.96 -5.27
N GLU A 149 -0.69 -2.00 -5.77
CA GLU A 149 -1.96 -2.48 -5.23
C GLU A 149 -1.79 -3.11 -3.84
N TYR A 150 -2.89 -3.19 -3.12
CA TYR A 150 -2.98 -3.99 -1.89
C TYR A 150 -2.87 -5.47 -2.21
N LEU A 151 -2.22 -6.24 -1.33
CA LEU A 151 -2.29 -7.69 -1.33
C LEU A 151 -3.73 -8.17 -1.15
N ALA A 152 -4.07 -9.29 -1.78
CA ALA A 152 -5.35 -9.95 -1.56
C ALA A 152 -5.43 -10.50 -0.12
N ILE A 153 -6.45 -10.09 0.62
CA ILE A 153 -6.77 -10.66 1.94
C ILE A 153 -7.59 -11.93 1.76
N LEU A 154 -8.57 -11.87 0.87
CA LEU A 154 -9.48 -12.96 0.56
C LEU A 154 -9.12 -13.53 -0.81
N GLY A 155 -9.05 -14.85 -0.90
CA GLY A 155 -8.67 -15.57 -2.11
C GLY A 155 -9.48 -16.85 -2.30
N PRO A 156 -9.16 -17.66 -3.32
CA PRO A 156 -9.91 -18.88 -3.63
C PRO A 156 -9.88 -19.92 -2.51
N ASP A 157 -8.82 -19.95 -1.72
CA ASP A 157 -8.63 -20.91 -0.63
C ASP A 157 -9.19 -20.42 0.72
N THR A 158 -9.66 -19.16 0.80
CA THR A 158 -10.18 -18.58 2.05
C THR A 158 -11.50 -19.22 2.44
N ARG A 159 -11.53 -19.90 3.59
CA ARG A 159 -12.71 -20.60 4.11
C ARG A 159 -13.49 -19.71 5.07
N PRO A 160 -14.80 -19.48 4.80
CA PRO A 160 -15.67 -18.77 5.72
C PRO A 160 -15.66 -19.40 7.12
N ASP A 161 -15.72 -18.56 8.15
CA ASP A 161 -15.80 -18.93 9.56
C ASP A 161 -14.64 -19.81 10.09
N GLN A 162 -13.60 -20.04 9.26
CA GLN A 162 -12.41 -20.81 9.62
C GLN A 162 -11.13 -19.95 9.55
N ASP A 163 -10.83 -19.42 8.36
CA ASP A 163 -9.61 -18.62 8.15
C ASP A 163 -9.85 -17.13 8.51
N ILE A 164 -11.10 -16.72 8.50
CA ILE A 164 -11.59 -15.42 8.93
C ILE A 164 -12.99 -15.58 9.53
N PRO A 165 -13.31 -14.92 10.66
CA PRO A 165 -14.64 -15.03 11.28
C PRO A 165 -15.70 -14.21 10.52
N LEU A 166 -15.87 -14.53 9.26
CA LEU A 166 -16.85 -13.94 8.34
C LEU A 166 -17.55 -15.05 7.55
N GLY A 167 -18.88 -15.01 7.56
CA GLY A 167 -19.68 -15.86 6.68
C GLY A 167 -19.51 -15.51 5.21
N ARG A 168 -19.93 -16.41 4.32
CA ARG A 168 -19.77 -16.30 2.86
C ARG A 168 -20.27 -14.97 2.28
N GLU A 169 -21.39 -14.47 2.75
CA GLU A 169 -21.96 -13.20 2.27
C GLU A 169 -21.03 -12.02 2.55
N ARG A 170 -20.46 -11.95 3.75
CA ARG A 170 -19.52 -10.89 4.14
C ARG A 170 -18.19 -10.99 3.39
N ILE A 171 -17.70 -12.21 3.13
CA ILE A 171 -16.54 -12.45 2.26
C ILE A 171 -16.81 -11.91 0.86
N THR A 172 -17.97 -12.19 0.28
CA THR A 172 -18.36 -11.67 -1.04
C THR A 172 -18.43 -10.14 -1.05
N HIS A 173 -18.99 -9.53 0.00
CA HIS A 173 -19.05 -8.07 0.16
C HIS A 173 -17.65 -7.46 0.15
N HIS A 174 -16.73 -7.95 1.00
CA HIS A 174 -15.36 -7.40 1.10
C HIS A 174 -14.51 -7.68 -0.15
N SER A 175 -14.73 -8.79 -0.83
CA SER A 175 -14.14 -9.06 -2.15
C SER A 175 -14.62 -8.05 -3.19
N GLY A 176 -15.88 -7.60 -3.09
CA GLY A 176 -16.43 -6.53 -3.90
C GLY A 176 -15.73 -5.19 -3.65
N ILE A 177 -15.46 -4.85 -2.38
CA ILE A 177 -14.70 -3.63 -2.03
C ILE A 177 -13.28 -3.70 -2.60
N ALA A 178 -12.60 -4.84 -2.48
CA ALA A 178 -11.29 -5.04 -3.10
C ALA A 178 -11.33 -4.79 -4.61
N SER A 179 -12.35 -5.32 -5.30
CA SER A 179 -12.54 -5.12 -6.74
C SER A 179 -12.80 -3.66 -7.12
N LEU A 180 -13.49 -2.88 -6.26
CA LEU A 180 -13.66 -1.44 -6.44
C LEU A 180 -12.32 -0.72 -6.42
N LEU A 181 -11.44 -1.06 -5.47
CA LEU A 181 -10.11 -0.48 -5.34
C LEU A 181 -9.26 -0.72 -6.58
N GLN A 182 -9.25 -1.95 -7.12
CA GLN A 182 -8.50 -2.26 -8.34
C GLN A 182 -9.01 -1.51 -9.57
N ARG A 183 -10.34 -1.38 -9.71
CA ARG A 183 -10.91 -0.58 -10.82
C ARG A 183 -10.52 0.89 -10.70
N ALA A 184 -10.48 1.44 -9.48
CA ALA A 184 -10.03 2.81 -9.27
C ALA A 184 -8.54 2.98 -9.61
N TYR A 185 -7.69 2.02 -9.28
CA TYR A 185 -6.27 2.02 -9.67
C TYR A 185 -6.10 1.99 -11.19
N LEU A 186 -6.83 1.12 -11.90
CA LEU A 186 -6.81 1.08 -13.36
C LEU A 186 -7.18 2.43 -13.97
N ALA A 187 -8.31 3.01 -13.54
CA ALA A 187 -8.77 4.30 -14.02
C ALA A 187 -7.79 5.44 -13.71
N ALA A 188 -7.13 5.39 -12.54
CA ALA A 188 -6.17 6.42 -12.13
C ALA A 188 -4.92 6.45 -13.02
N VAL A 189 -4.47 5.31 -13.55
CA VAL A 189 -3.24 5.25 -14.38
C VAL A 189 -3.49 5.40 -15.87
N GLU A 190 -4.74 5.28 -16.34
CA GLU A 190 -5.10 5.22 -17.76
C GLU A 190 -4.50 6.34 -18.62
N ARG A 191 -4.35 7.56 -18.07
CA ARG A 191 -3.80 8.72 -18.76
C ARG A 191 -2.40 9.11 -18.32
N ARG A 192 -1.71 8.24 -17.55
CA ARG A 192 -0.44 8.52 -16.88
C ARG A 192 0.65 7.50 -17.21
N GLY A 193 0.41 6.64 -18.22
CA GLY A 193 1.28 5.51 -18.56
C GLY A 193 2.74 5.87 -18.88
N ASP A 194 3.01 7.09 -19.34
CA ASP A 194 4.36 7.53 -19.66
C ASP A 194 5.28 7.62 -18.43
N TRP A 195 4.71 7.93 -17.26
CA TRP A 195 5.47 8.14 -16.02
C TRP A 195 4.92 7.38 -14.81
N CYS A 196 3.74 6.75 -14.92
CA CYS A 196 3.12 5.97 -13.86
C CYS A 196 2.77 4.56 -14.34
N GLU A 197 3.03 3.57 -13.50
CA GLU A 197 2.71 2.17 -13.75
C GLU A 197 1.90 1.58 -12.59
N ARG A 198 0.80 0.89 -12.89
CA ARG A 198 0.08 0.07 -11.90
C ARG A 198 0.80 -1.26 -11.72
N VAL A 199 1.07 -1.62 -10.48
CA VAL A 199 1.63 -2.93 -10.11
C VAL A 199 0.49 -3.80 -9.57
N PRO A 200 0.04 -4.84 -10.29
CA PRO A 200 -1.17 -5.62 -9.99
C PRO A 200 -0.94 -6.64 -8.87
N ILE A 201 -0.56 -6.16 -7.69
CA ILE A 201 -0.23 -7.00 -6.54
C ILE A 201 -1.42 -7.84 -6.08
N HIS A 202 -2.64 -7.30 -6.16
CA HIS A 202 -3.83 -8.04 -5.76
C HIS A 202 -3.98 -9.34 -6.56
N GLU A 203 -3.92 -9.25 -7.88
CA GLU A 203 -4.05 -10.41 -8.77
C GLU A 203 -2.94 -11.44 -8.51
N LEU A 204 -1.69 -10.94 -8.42
CA LEU A 204 -0.51 -11.78 -8.20
C LEU A 204 -0.49 -12.47 -6.83
N SER A 205 -1.25 -11.98 -5.86
CA SER A 205 -1.30 -12.50 -4.48
C SER A 205 -2.54 -13.32 -4.15
N LEU A 206 -3.48 -13.53 -5.09
CA LEU A 206 -4.71 -14.30 -4.83
C LEU A 206 -4.45 -15.71 -4.28
N GLY A 207 -3.42 -16.39 -4.77
CA GLY A 207 -3.00 -17.70 -4.28
C GLY A 207 -2.23 -17.67 -2.95
N HIS A 208 -2.02 -16.49 -2.37
CA HIS A 208 -1.33 -16.23 -1.12
C HIS A 208 -2.21 -15.48 -0.11
N ALA A 209 -3.52 -15.47 -0.31
CA ALA A 209 -4.49 -14.90 0.62
C ALA A 209 -4.67 -15.79 1.86
N LEU A 210 -5.52 -15.36 2.79
CA LEU A 210 -5.89 -16.15 3.96
C LEU A 210 -6.38 -17.55 3.55
N GLY A 211 -6.00 -18.57 4.31
CA GLY A 211 -6.35 -19.98 4.04
C GLY A 211 -5.46 -20.68 3.02
N SER A 212 -4.60 -19.96 2.30
CA SER A 212 -3.62 -20.57 1.40
C SER A 212 -2.49 -21.26 2.17
N LYS A 213 -1.74 -22.12 1.48
CA LYS A 213 -0.60 -22.84 2.08
C LYS A 213 0.51 -21.90 2.56
N GLU A 214 0.73 -20.79 1.87
CA GLU A 214 1.78 -19.80 2.15
C GLU A 214 1.18 -18.40 2.09
N PRO A 215 0.45 -17.97 3.12
CA PRO A 215 -0.22 -16.67 3.11
C PRO A 215 0.79 -15.52 3.21
N TRP A 216 0.56 -14.45 2.43
CA TRP A 216 1.33 -13.20 2.46
C TRP A 216 0.72 -12.15 3.38
N VAL A 217 -0.36 -12.49 4.03
CA VAL A 217 -1.09 -11.64 4.97
C VAL A 217 -1.28 -12.36 6.29
N GLY A 218 -1.37 -11.62 7.38
CA GLY A 218 -1.64 -12.15 8.71
C GLY A 218 -3.13 -12.40 8.93
N GLY A 219 -3.44 -13.44 9.68
CA GLY A 219 -4.79 -13.83 10.06
C GLY A 219 -5.12 -13.48 11.51
N PHE A 220 -6.06 -14.20 12.09
CA PHE A 220 -6.52 -14.07 13.47
C PHE A 220 -5.72 -14.93 14.46
N ASP A 221 -4.82 -15.76 13.98
CA ASP A 221 -3.95 -16.67 14.73
C ASP A 221 -2.60 -16.05 15.12
N GLY A 222 -2.38 -14.79 14.75
CA GLY A 222 -1.18 -14.03 15.08
C GLY A 222 -0.59 -13.24 13.90
N GLY A 223 0.34 -12.35 14.22
CA GLY A 223 0.95 -11.46 13.22
C GLY A 223 0.12 -10.20 12.91
N PRO A 224 0.43 -9.49 11.84
CA PRO A 224 -0.24 -8.24 11.46
C PRO A 224 -1.65 -8.54 10.93
N LEU A 225 -2.66 -8.33 11.78
CA LEU A 225 -4.08 -8.67 11.50
C LEU A 225 -4.56 -8.06 10.18
N LEU A 226 -4.89 -8.92 9.20
CA LEU A 226 -5.36 -8.55 7.85
C LEU A 226 -4.43 -7.56 7.12
N HIS A 227 -3.14 -7.57 7.46
CA HIS A 227 -2.11 -6.77 6.82
C HIS A 227 -1.00 -7.66 6.24
N PRO A 228 -0.15 -7.12 5.36
CA PRO A 228 0.98 -7.88 4.84
C PRO A 228 1.85 -8.41 5.97
N ASN A 229 2.23 -9.67 5.92
CA ASN A 229 3.27 -10.25 6.75
C ASN A 229 4.65 -10.07 6.07
N LEU A 230 5.73 -10.55 6.71
CA LEU A 230 7.08 -10.40 6.15
C LEU A 230 7.24 -11.10 4.78
N ALA A 231 6.56 -12.24 4.56
CA ALA A 231 6.59 -12.92 3.26
C ALA A 231 5.92 -12.07 2.17
N GLY A 232 4.77 -11.46 2.50
CA GLY A 232 4.08 -10.53 1.60
C GLY A 232 4.92 -9.29 1.28
N MET A 233 5.58 -8.70 2.28
CA MET A 233 6.47 -7.55 2.05
C MET A 233 7.66 -7.92 1.13
N LYS A 234 8.25 -9.09 1.32
CA LYS A 234 9.31 -9.60 0.43
C LYS A 234 8.81 -9.81 -0.99
N ALA A 235 7.66 -10.44 -1.15
CA ALA A 235 7.07 -10.69 -2.46
C ALA A 235 6.78 -9.39 -3.23
N VAL A 236 6.20 -8.38 -2.57
CA VAL A 236 5.97 -7.06 -3.18
C VAL A 236 7.29 -6.40 -3.61
N ALA A 237 8.33 -6.46 -2.76
CA ALA A 237 9.65 -5.92 -3.09
C ALA A 237 10.29 -6.64 -4.28
N ASP A 238 10.14 -7.97 -4.37
CA ASP A 238 10.66 -8.79 -5.46
C ASP A 238 9.98 -8.46 -6.80
N ILE A 239 8.65 -8.39 -6.79
CA ILE A 239 7.85 -8.01 -7.97
C ILE A 239 8.22 -6.61 -8.46
N LEU A 240 8.36 -5.64 -7.55
CA LEU A 240 8.78 -4.28 -7.91
C LEU A 240 10.19 -4.25 -8.48
N TYR A 241 11.12 -4.96 -7.85
CA TYR A 241 12.50 -5.04 -8.33
C TYR A 241 12.58 -5.56 -9.77
N GLU A 242 11.86 -6.63 -10.08
CA GLU A 242 11.83 -7.20 -11.43
C GLU A 242 11.27 -6.20 -12.45
N ARG A 243 10.17 -5.52 -12.13
CA ARG A 243 9.56 -4.50 -13.01
C ARG A 243 10.48 -3.31 -13.26
N ILE A 244 11.14 -2.80 -12.22
CA ILE A 244 12.09 -1.71 -12.33
C ILE A 244 13.27 -2.11 -13.21
N CYS A 245 13.81 -3.33 -13.03
CA CYS A 245 14.92 -3.84 -13.85
C CYS A 245 14.54 -4.03 -15.32
N ILE A 246 13.31 -4.48 -15.61
CA ILE A 246 12.81 -4.62 -16.98
C ILE A 246 12.69 -3.24 -17.63
N ASN A 247 12.07 -2.27 -16.96
CA ASN A 247 11.90 -0.92 -17.46
C ASN A 247 13.24 -0.22 -17.70
N SER A 248 14.24 -0.44 -16.82
CA SER A 248 15.58 0.13 -16.99
C SER A 248 16.32 -0.43 -18.21
N LYS A 249 16.08 -1.70 -18.57
CA LYS A 249 16.64 -2.32 -19.79
C LYS A 249 15.97 -1.86 -21.07
N ALA A 250 14.73 -1.41 -21.02
CA ALA A 250 14.00 -0.89 -22.17
C ALA A 250 14.40 0.55 -22.51
N LEU A 251 15.14 1.23 -21.63
CA LEU A 251 15.62 2.62 -21.78
C LEU A 251 17.10 2.68 -22.25
N LEU A 252 17.80 1.52 -22.38
CA LEU A 252 19.15 1.36 -22.91
C LEU A 252 19.12 0.79 -24.33
#